data_152f36c73cdcc5ff813f25bb4bc44cb3
#
_entry.id   152f36c73cdcc5ff813f25bb4bc44cb3
#
_cell.length_a   1.000
_cell.length_b   1.000
_cell.length_c   1.000
_cell.angle_alpha   90.00
_cell.angle_beta   90.00
_cell.angle_gamma   90.00
#
_symmetry.space_group_name_H-M   'P 1'
#
loop_
_entity.id
_entity.type
_entity.pdbx_description
1 polymer ?
#
loop_
_entity_poly.entity_id
_entity_poly.type
_entity_poly.pdbx_seq_one_letter_code
_entity_poly.pdbx_strand_id
1 'polypeptide(L)' 'MASFAKIGLNNKVIAVHSVHNNELLDSNGVEQEVLGVEFLTNLHGWAIWKQTS' A
#
# COMPACT_ATOMS: atom_id res chain seq x y z
N MET A 1 2.98 -11.64 -1.77
CA MET A 1 2.39 -10.36 -2.17
C MET A 1 1.66 -9.75 -0.99
N ALA A 2 1.67 -8.44 -0.88
CA ALA A 2 0.92 -7.75 0.16
C ALA A 2 -0.33 -7.12 -0.45
N SER A 3 -1.40 -7.05 0.33
CA SER A 3 -2.66 -6.42 -0.10
C SER A 3 -2.86 -5.14 0.69
N PHE A 4 -3.26 -4.08 0.00
CA PHE A 4 -3.51 -2.78 0.60
C PHE A 4 -4.94 -2.34 0.31
N ALA A 5 -5.65 -1.93 1.35
CA ALA A 5 -6.98 -1.38 1.21
C ALA A 5 -6.89 0.13 0.97
N LYS A 6 -7.55 0.60 -0.07
CA LYS A 6 -7.69 2.02 -0.34
C LYS A 6 -8.81 2.56 0.53
N ILE A 7 -8.49 3.49 1.41
CA ILE A 7 -9.45 4.04 2.38
C ILE A 7 -10.00 5.35 1.84
N GLY A 8 -11.30 5.38 1.66
CA GLY A 8 -12.01 6.58 1.20
C GLY A 8 -12.51 7.44 2.37
N LEU A 9 -13.46 8.31 2.06
CA LEU A 9 -14.08 9.17 3.06
C LEU A 9 -14.79 8.31 4.12
N ASN A 10 -14.81 8.78 5.37
CA ASN A 10 -15.43 8.10 6.51
C ASN A 10 -14.81 6.73 6.82
N ASN A 11 -13.52 6.56 6.49
CA ASN A 11 -12.78 5.32 6.73
C ASN A 11 -13.37 4.10 6.01
N LYS A 12 -14.02 4.32 4.88
CA LYS A 12 -14.57 3.24 4.07
C LYS A 12 -13.50 2.66 3.16
N VAL A 13 -13.42 1.32 3.12
CA VAL A 13 -12.58 0.64 2.12
C VAL A 13 -13.29 0.73 0.78
N ILE A 14 -12.66 1.40 -0.19
CA ILE A 14 -13.25 1.60 -1.52
C ILE A 14 -12.60 0.73 -2.59
N ALA A 15 -11.43 0.16 -2.30
CA ALA A 15 -10.75 -0.78 -3.22
C ALA A 15 -9.68 -1.53 -2.45
N VAL A 16 -9.25 -2.66 -3.01
CA VAL A 16 -8.11 -3.42 -2.48
C VAL A 16 -7.17 -3.71 -3.63
N HIS A 17 -5.89 -3.43 -3.44
CA HIS A 17 -4.85 -3.65 -4.45
C HIS A 17 -3.76 -4.56 -3.90
N SER A 18 -3.22 -5.41 -4.76
CA SER A 18 -2.08 -6.25 -4.41
C SER A 18 -0.80 -5.59 -4.89
N VAL A 19 0.24 -5.65 -4.06
CA VAL A 19 1.55 -5.09 -4.37
C VAL A 19 2.60 -6.20 -4.24
N HIS A 20 3.51 -6.30 -5.21
CA HIS A 20 4.61 -7.26 -5.15
C HIS A 20 5.51 -6.94 -3.96
N ASN A 21 6.03 -7.98 -3.31
CA ASN A 21 6.92 -7.80 -2.16
C ASN A 21 8.14 -6.96 -2.51
N ASN A 22 8.63 -7.04 -3.75
CA ASN A 22 9.79 -6.25 -4.20
C ASN A 22 9.57 -4.75 -4.06
N GLU A 23 8.32 -4.29 -4.17
CA GLU A 23 8.00 -2.87 -4.04
C GLU A 23 7.96 -2.42 -2.58
N LEU A 24 7.99 -3.37 -1.65
CA LEU A 24 7.95 -3.11 -0.21
C LEU A 24 9.32 -3.16 0.44
N LEU A 25 10.34 -3.65 -0.28
CA LEU A 25 11.66 -3.85 0.31
C LEU A 25 12.43 -2.53 0.42
N ASP A 26 13.03 -2.30 1.58
CA ASP A 26 13.95 -1.19 1.76
C ASP A 26 15.35 -1.57 1.28
N SER A 27 16.34 -0.69 1.48
CA SER A 27 17.72 -0.92 1.04
C SER A 27 18.37 -2.13 1.72
N ASN A 28 17.82 -2.60 2.84
CA ASN A 28 18.31 -3.76 3.57
C ASN A 28 17.53 -5.05 3.24
N GLY A 29 16.60 -4.99 2.31
CA GLY A 29 15.77 -6.12 1.92
C GLY A 29 14.67 -6.45 2.93
N VAL A 30 14.31 -5.52 3.80
CA VAL A 30 13.26 -5.69 4.81
C VAL A 30 11.97 -5.06 4.30
N GLU A 31 10.86 -5.80 4.39
CA GLU A 31 9.56 -5.31 3.96
C GLU A 31 9.06 -4.20 4.89
N GLN A 32 8.58 -3.11 4.27
CA GLN A 32 8.04 -1.96 5.00
C GLN A 32 6.68 -1.58 4.43
N GLU A 33 5.68 -1.48 5.28
CA GLU A 33 4.33 -1.06 4.86
C GLU A 33 4.37 0.34 4.22
N VAL A 34 5.18 1.24 4.75
CA VAL A 34 5.29 2.60 4.25
C VAL A 34 5.72 2.65 2.78
N LEU A 35 6.56 1.72 2.35
CA LEU A 35 7.01 1.67 0.95
C LEU A 35 5.87 1.28 0.01
N GLY A 36 5.01 0.35 0.45
CA GLY A 36 3.82 -0.01 -0.30
C GLY A 36 2.83 1.14 -0.40
N VAL A 37 2.63 1.86 0.70
CA VAL A 37 1.78 3.05 0.72
C VAL A 37 2.31 4.12 -0.22
N GLU A 38 3.62 4.37 -0.20
CA GLU A 38 4.27 5.31 -1.12
C GLU A 38 4.09 4.92 -2.57
N PHE A 39 4.32 3.65 -2.88
CA PHE A 39 4.15 3.12 -4.23
C PHE A 39 2.73 3.36 -4.74
N LEU A 40 1.73 3.00 -3.95
CA LEU A 40 0.33 3.15 -4.33
C LEU A 40 -0.10 4.62 -4.38
N THR A 41 0.42 5.45 -3.48
CA THR A 41 0.15 6.89 -3.49
C THR A 41 0.62 7.52 -4.79
N ASN A 42 1.83 7.17 -5.24
CA ASN A 42 2.39 7.71 -6.47
C ASN A 42 1.66 7.18 -7.71
N LEU A 43 1.24 5.91 -7.67
CA LEU A 43 0.58 5.28 -8.80
C LEU A 43 -0.86 5.75 -8.99
N HIS A 44 -1.60 5.91 -7.90
CA HIS A 44 -3.04 6.20 -7.94
C HIS A 44 -3.41 7.63 -7.55
N GLY A 45 -2.45 8.41 -7.05
CA GLY A 45 -2.74 9.76 -6.58
C GLY A 45 -3.61 9.80 -5.33
N TRP A 46 -3.57 8.75 -4.51
CA TRP A 46 -4.37 8.64 -3.29
C TRP A 46 -3.44 8.23 -2.15
N ALA A 47 -3.52 8.89 -1.00
CA ALA A 47 -2.55 8.75 0.07
C ALA A 47 -3.00 7.89 1.25
N ILE A 48 -4.27 7.49 1.31
CA ILE A 48 -4.80 6.77 2.48
C ILE A 48 -4.91 5.29 2.16
N TRP A 49 -3.94 4.52 2.65
CA TRP A 49 -3.83 3.09 2.41
C TRP A 49 -3.55 2.36 3.70
N LYS A 50 -4.05 1.12 3.82
CA LYS A 50 -3.75 0.26 4.95
C LYS A 50 -3.44 -1.14 4.46
N GLN A 51 -2.33 -1.71 4.90
CA GLN A 51 -1.98 -3.09 4.57
C GLN A 51 -2.94 -4.06 5.28
N THR A 52 -3.54 -4.97 4.52
CA THR A 52 -4.52 -5.94 5.04
C THR A 52 -3.96 -7.34 5.16
N SER A 53 -2.81 -7.61 4.54
CA SER A 53 -2.17 -8.92 4.65
C SER A 53 -0.70 -8.87 4.26
#